data_b38036398993fc5a1bb19fd0928d5b99
#
_entry.id   b38036398993fc5a1bb19fd0928d5b99
#
_cell.length_a   1.000
_cell.length_b   1.000
_cell.length_c   1.000
_cell.angle_alpha   90.00
_cell.angle_beta   90.00
_cell.angle_gamma   90.00
#
_symmetry.space_group_name_H-M   'P 1'
#
loop_
_entity.id
_entity.type
_entity.pdbx_description
1 polymer ?
#
loop_
_entity_poly.entity_id
_entity_poly.type
_entity_poly.pdbx_seq_one_letter_code
_entity_poly.pdbx_strand_id
1 'polypeptide(L)'
;MKKTYRKDLLQSVTASKGRFLSILTLMMLGSLALVGLKVTSPNMERTAEDYLRKANTLDLAVIADYGLDKKDQDELKTLQGASVEFGYMADLTVENGEEAVRLYSKPESISTFQLTEGRLPEADGEIALADFWKDRYQIGQTITFSK
;
A
#
# COMPACT_ATOMS: atom_id res chain seq x y z
N MET A 1 -45.52 33.35 26.36
CA MET A 1 -45.40 31.88 26.37
C MET A 1 -44.00 31.35 25.96
N LYS A 2 -43.29 31.84 24.94
CA LYS A 2 -41.96 31.31 24.55
C LYS A 2 -40.83 31.50 25.58
N LYS A 3 -40.84 32.54 26.40
CA LYS A 3 -39.79 32.83 27.42
C LYS A 3 -39.85 31.86 28.61
N THR A 4 -41.04 31.50 29.08
CA THR A 4 -41.28 30.57 30.21
C THR A 4 -40.77 29.18 29.84
N TYR A 5 -41.19 28.69 28.67
CA TYR A 5 -40.76 27.36 28.17
C TYR A 5 -39.24 27.20 28.06
N ARG A 6 -38.54 28.21 27.56
CA ARG A 6 -37.07 28.18 27.49
C ARG A 6 -36.39 28.18 28.87
N LYS A 7 -37.00 28.86 29.86
CA LYS A 7 -36.51 28.90 31.23
C LYS A 7 -36.67 27.55 31.91
N ASP A 8 -37.83 26.89 31.72
CA ASP A 8 -38.14 25.57 32.28
C ASP A 8 -37.21 24.49 31.66
N LEU A 9 -36.94 24.54 30.36
CA LEU A 9 -35.98 23.65 29.71
C LEU A 9 -34.57 23.82 30.27
N LEU A 10 -34.09 25.04 30.40
CA LEU A 10 -32.76 25.32 30.96
C LEU A 10 -32.69 24.87 32.43
N GLN A 11 -33.74 25.04 33.20
CA GLN A 11 -33.79 24.63 34.59
C GLN A 11 -33.80 23.11 34.73
N SER A 12 -34.48 22.37 33.84
CA SER A 12 -34.48 20.92 33.80
C SER A 12 -33.11 20.35 33.43
N VAL A 13 -32.43 20.97 32.46
CA VAL A 13 -31.07 20.58 32.07
C VAL A 13 -30.07 20.85 33.21
N THR A 14 -30.19 21.98 33.89
CA THR A 14 -29.28 22.33 35.00
C THR A 14 -29.55 21.50 36.26
N ALA A 15 -30.76 21.05 36.49
CA ALA A 15 -31.09 20.16 37.61
C ALA A 15 -30.57 18.73 37.44
N SER A 16 -30.39 18.28 36.19
CA SER A 16 -29.90 16.92 35.88
C SER A 16 -28.67 16.91 34.99
N LYS A 17 -27.68 17.77 35.27
CA LYS A 17 -26.48 17.98 34.46
C LYS A 17 -25.73 16.68 34.12
N GLY A 18 -25.56 15.78 35.08
CA GLY A 18 -24.89 14.50 34.88
C GLY A 18 -25.59 13.61 33.85
N ARG A 19 -26.90 13.46 33.95
CA ARG A 19 -27.72 12.65 33.01
C ARG A 19 -27.69 13.27 31.60
N PHE A 20 -27.85 14.58 31.51
CA PHE A 20 -27.80 15.28 30.22
C PHE A 20 -26.40 15.14 29.56
N LEU A 21 -25.35 15.33 30.33
CA LEU A 21 -23.98 15.18 29.84
C LEU A 21 -23.69 13.75 29.36
N SER A 22 -24.15 12.74 30.11
CA SER A 22 -23.95 11.33 29.71
C SER A 22 -24.66 10.99 28.39
N ILE A 23 -25.89 11.44 28.21
CA ILE A 23 -26.62 11.23 26.96
C ILE A 23 -25.94 11.97 25.79
N LEU A 24 -25.56 13.23 26.02
CA LEU A 24 -24.86 14.04 25.00
C LEU A 24 -23.55 13.37 24.57
N THR A 25 -22.74 12.94 25.54
CA THR A 25 -21.47 12.25 25.26
C THR A 25 -21.67 10.94 24.49
N LEU A 26 -22.69 10.16 24.88
CA LEU A 26 -23.01 8.91 24.19
C LEU A 26 -23.43 9.16 22.74
N MET A 27 -24.29 10.15 22.50
CA MET A 27 -24.70 10.53 21.14
C MET A 27 -23.54 11.07 20.32
N MET A 28 -22.65 11.86 20.94
CA MET A 28 -21.46 12.40 20.30
C MET A 28 -20.48 11.29 19.90
N LEU A 29 -20.21 10.33 20.78
CA LEU A 29 -19.35 9.17 20.50
C LEU A 29 -19.96 8.29 19.41
N GLY A 30 -21.26 8.01 19.47
CA GLY A 30 -21.93 7.23 18.43
C GLY A 30 -21.87 7.89 17.06
N SER A 31 -22.14 9.20 17.00
CA SER A 31 -22.05 9.97 15.75
C SER A 31 -20.63 10.01 15.20
N LEU A 32 -19.63 10.21 16.06
CA LEU A 32 -18.23 10.25 15.69
C LEU A 32 -17.76 8.89 15.15
N ALA A 33 -18.15 7.80 15.78
CA ALA A 33 -17.85 6.45 15.32
C ALA A 33 -18.46 6.16 13.94
N LEU A 34 -19.73 6.49 13.73
CA LEU A 34 -20.40 6.29 12.45
C LEU A 34 -19.79 7.12 11.33
N VAL A 35 -19.50 8.39 11.58
CA VAL A 35 -18.86 9.26 10.60
C VAL A 35 -17.44 8.79 10.31
N GLY A 36 -16.68 8.42 11.34
CA GLY A 36 -15.32 7.89 11.20
C GLY A 36 -15.28 6.66 10.31
N LEU A 37 -16.12 5.66 10.58
CA LEU A 37 -16.20 4.45 9.76
C LEU A 37 -16.61 4.75 8.31
N LYS A 38 -17.58 5.65 8.12
CA LYS A 38 -18.08 5.98 6.79
C LYS A 38 -17.06 6.74 5.92
N VAL A 39 -16.16 7.50 6.54
CA VAL A 39 -15.14 8.28 5.83
C VAL A 39 -13.85 7.46 5.60
N THR A 40 -13.56 6.50 6.48
CA THR A 40 -12.32 5.72 6.40
C THR A 40 -12.27 4.85 5.14
N SER A 41 -13.34 4.13 4.81
CA SER A 41 -13.38 3.22 3.65
C SER A 41 -13.05 3.93 2.32
N PRO A 42 -13.76 5.00 1.91
CA PRO A 42 -13.48 5.67 0.64
C PRO A 42 -12.11 6.36 0.62
N ASN A 43 -11.58 6.79 1.77
CA ASN A 43 -10.25 7.37 1.82
C ASN A 43 -9.15 6.32 1.62
N MET A 44 -9.31 5.12 2.20
CA MET A 44 -8.39 4.01 1.97
C MET A 44 -8.40 3.57 0.51
N GLU A 45 -9.58 3.44 -0.09
CA GLU A 45 -9.75 3.10 -1.50
C GLU A 45 -9.03 4.10 -2.41
N ARG A 46 -9.29 5.39 -2.25
CA ARG A 46 -8.60 6.45 -3.01
C ARG A 46 -7.10 6.44 -2.84
N THR A 47 -6.62 6.22 -1.61
CA THR A 47 -5.17 6.17 -1.34
C THR A 47 -4.53 4.97 -2.04
N ALA A 48 -5.20 3.81 -2.03
CA ALA A 48 -4.75 2.62 -2.73
C ALA A 48 -4.75 2.83 -4.25
N GLU A 49 -5.84 3.35 -4.81
CA GLU A 49 -5.94 3.65 -6.25
C GLU A 49 -4.88 4.67 -6.71
N ASP A 50 -4.66 5.73 -5.93
CA ASP A 50 -3.64 6.73 -6.24
C ASP A 50 -2.23 6.13 -6.19
N TYR A 51 -1.95 5.22 -5.26
CA TYR A 51 -0.69 4.50 -5.19
C TYR A 51 -0.50 3.59 -6.40
N LEU A 52 -1.48 2.74 -6.70
CA LEU A 52 -1.44 1.81 -7.84
C LEU A 52 -1.24 2.55 -9.16
N ARG A 53 -1.94 3.67 -9.34
CA ARG A 53 -1.81 4.51 -10.53
C ARG A 53 -0.45 5.19 -10.62
N LYS A 54 0.09 5.73 -9.52
CA LYS A 54 1.40 6.37 -9.51
C LYS A 54 2.54 5.37 -9.77
N ALA A 55 2.40 4.16 -9.23
CA ALA A 55 3.34 3.07 -9.47
C ALA A 55 3.17 2.44 -10.86
N ASN A 56 2.14 2.82 -11.63
CA ASN A 56 1.78 2.18 -12.90
C ASN A 56 1.72 0.66 -12.74
N THR A 57 1.01 0.19 -11.70
CA THR A 57 1.00 -1.21 -11.31
C THR A 57 0.45 -2.08 -12.44
N LEU A 58 1.10 -3.20 -12.69
CA LEU A 58 0.69 -4.17 -13.71
C LEU A 58 -0.72 -4.70 -13.45
N ASP A 59 -1.50 -4.85 -14.52
CA ASP A 59 -2.82 -5.48 -14.47
C ASP A 59 -2.74 -6.99 -14.65
N LEU A 60 -1.74 -7.46 -15.42
CA LEU A 60 -1.54 -8.86 -15.72
C LEU A 60 -0.05 -9.19 -15.81
N ALA A 61 0.35 -10.31 -15.22
CA ALA A 61 1.67 -10.90 -15.40
C ALA A 61 1.55 -12.27 -16.10
N VAL A 62 2.33 -12.45 -17.16
CA VAL A 62 2.50 -13.73 -17.82
C VAL A 62 3.86 -14.28 -17.46
N ILE A 63 3.90 -15.45 -16.82
CA ILE A 63 5.12 -16.10 -16.35
C ILE A 63 5.30 -17.40 -17.12
N ALA A 64 6.45 -17.57 -17.73
CA ALA A 64 6.82 -18.80 -18.43
C ALA A 64 8.05 -19.42 -17.76
N ASP A 65 7.94 -20.66 -17.32
CA ASP A 65 9.01 -21.40 -16.61
C ASP A 65 10.30 -21.55 -17.44
N TYR A 66 10.15 -21.62 -18.75
CA TYR A 66 11.27 -21.76 -19.70
C TYR A 66 11.64 -20.45 -20.40
N GLY A 67 11.03 -19.33 -19.95
CA GLY A 67 11.19 -18.02 -20.59
C GLY A 67 10.29 -17.86 -21.82
N LEU A 68 10.30 -16.65 -22.38
CA LEU A 68 9.58 -16.28 -23.60
C LEU A 68 10.59 -16.16 -24.75
N ASP A 69 10.33 -16.82 -25.87
CA ASP A 69 11.14 -16.64 -27.06
C ASP A 69 10.84 -15.30 -27.77
N LYS A 70 11.61 -14.98 -28.80
CA LYS A 70 11.43 -13.72 -29.54
C LYS A 70 10.06 -13.64 -30.21
N LYS A 71 9.54 -14.77 -30.69
CA LYS A 71 8.25 -14.83 -31.37
C LYS A 71 7.12 -14.53 -30.39
N ASP A 72 7.18 -15.14 -29.20
CA ASP A 72 6.21 -14.89 -28.12
C ASP A 72 6.25 -13.42 -27.68
N GLN A 73 7.45 -12.86 -27.52
CA GLN A 73 7.62 -11.46 -27.16
C GLN A 73 7.08 -10.51 -28.23
N ASP A 74 7.29 -10.82 -29.50
CA ASP A 74 6.81 -9.99 -30.60
C ASP A 74 5.27 -10.09 -30.71
N GLU A 75 4.67 -11.26 -30.50
CA GLU A 75 3.23 -11.43 -30.44
C GLU A 75 2.61 -10.61 -29.30
N LEU A 76 3.19 -10.66 -28.10
CA LEU A 76 2.73 -9.87 -26.95
C LEU A 76 2.80 -8.37 -27.20
N LYS A 77 3.83 -7.88 -27.89
CA LYS A 77 3.95 -6.47 -28.29
C LYS A 77 2.88 -5.99 -29.28
N THR A 78 2.26 -6.90 -30.01
CA THR A 78 1.21 -6.55 -30.97
C THR A 78 -0.17 -6.37 -30.32
N LEU A 79 -0.31 -6.63 -29.02
CA LEU A 79 -1.57 -6.47 -28.30
C LEU A 79 -2.02 -5.00 -28.31
N GLN A 80 -3.19 -4.74 -28.87
CA GLN A 80 -3.74 -3.40 -28.91
C GLN A 80 -4.29 -2.99 -27.55
N GLY A 81 -3.96 -1.78 -27.13
CA GLY A 81 -4.44 -1.21 -25.86
C GLY A 81 -3.71 -1.73 -24.62
N ALA A 82 -2.63 -2.48 -24.80
CA ALA A 82 -1.77 -2.95 -23.72
C ALA A 82 -0.37 -2.33 -23.82
N SER A 83 0.19 -1.97 -22.67
CA SER A 83 1.61 -1.65 -22.51
C SER A 83 2.32 -2.88 -21.98
N VAL A 84 3.35 -3.35 -22.67
CA VAL A 84 4.04 -4.58 -22.32
C VAL A 84 5.48 -4.29 -21.92
N GLU A 85 5.89 -4.80 -20.77
CA GLU A 85 7.26 -4.76 -20.28
C GLU A 85 7.74 -6.18 -19.97
N PHE A 86 8.95 -6.51 -20.40
CA PHE A 86 9.54 -7.83 -20.17
C PHE A 86 10.58 -7.73 -19.04
N GLY A 87 10.57 -8.74 -18.19
CA GLY A 87 11.48 -8.84 -17.07
C GLY A 87 11.86 -10.27 -16.77
N TYR A 88 12.76 -10.43 -15.84
CA TYR A 88 13.21 -11.71 -15.33
C TYR A 88 12.87 -11.81 -13.85
N MET A 89 12.61 -13.03 -13.40
CA MET A 89 12.55 -13.33 -11.99
C MET A 89 13.32 -14.60 -11.66
N ALA A 90 13.85 -14.67 -10.46
CA ALA A 90 14.54 -15.86 -9.95
C ALA A 90 14.25 -16.04 -8.46
N ASP A 91 13.99 -17.27 -8.08
CA ASP A 91 13.91 -17.66 -6.68
C ASP A 91 15.30 -18.12 -6.23
N LEU A 92 15.82 -17.48 -5.19
CA LEU A 92 17.15 -17.71 -4.63
C LEU A 92 17.06 -17.88 -3.12
N THR A 93 18.06 -18.49 -2.54
CA THR A 93 18.19 -18.61 -1.08
C THR A 93 19.37 -17.76 -0.61
N VAL A 94 19.20 -17.05 0.50
CA VAL A 94 20.31 -16.33 1.13
C VAL A 94 21.28 -17.36 1.74
N GLU A 95 22.57 -17.28 1.39
CA GLU A 95 23.55 -18.32 1.71
C GLU A 95 23.72 -18.58 3.22
N ASN A 96 23.51 -17.57 4.05
CA ASN A 96 23.61 -17.67 5.53
C ASN A 96 22.25 -17.73 6.23
N GLY A 97 21.18 -18.02 5.51
CA GLY A 97 19.83 -18.07 6.05
C GLY A 97 19.00 -19.14 5.36
N GLU A 98 17.95 -19.59 6.02
CA GLU A 98 16.95 -20.48 5.44
C GLU A 98 15.89 -19.72 4.64
N GLU A 99 16.17 -18.47 4.28
CA GLU A 99 15.17 -17.58 3.69
C GLU A 99 15.27 -17.58 2.17
N ALA A 100 14.16 -17.97 1.54
CA ALA A 100 13.97 -17.84 0.11
C ALA A 100 13.57 -16.41 -0.25
N VAL A 101 14.21 -15.85 -1.25
CA VAL A 101 13.93 -14.52 -1.78
C VAL A 101 13.62 -14.62 -3.26
N ARG A 102 12.70 -13.81 -3.73
CA ARG A 102 12.42 -13.67 -5.16
C ARG A 102 13.02 -12.37 -5.66
N LEU A 103 13.96 -12.49 -6.59
CA LEU A 103 14.53 -11.35 -7.29
C LEU A 103 13.76 -11.08 -8.58
N TYR A 104 13.58 -9.81 -8.86
CA TYR A 104 13.01 -9.32 -10.10
C TYR A 104 14.00 -8.41 -10.80
N SER A 105 14.00 -8.38 -12.12
CA SER A 105 14.68 -7.32 -12.87
C SER A 105 14.10 -5.95 -12.50
N LYS A 106 14.94 -4.93 -12.57
CA LYS A 106 14.50 -3.55 -12.30
C LYS A 106 13.43 -3.15 -13.31
N PRO A 107 12.24 -2.71 -12.85
CA PRO A 107 11.20 -2.24 -13.76
C PRO A 107 11.61 -0.90 -14.38
N GLU A 108 11.21 -0.68 -15.63
CA GLU A 108 11.44 0.57 -16.34
C GLU A 108 10.24 1.51 -16.21
N SER A 109 9.06 1.02 -16.46
CA SER A 109 7.83 1.82 -16.51
C SER A 109 6.63 1.19 -15.81
N ILE A 110 6.56 -0.15 -15.75
CA ILE A 110 5.44 -0.88 -15.15
C ILE A 110 5.84 -1.38 -13.76
N SER A 111 4.94 -1.21 -12.79
CA SER A 111 5.17 -1.58 -11.38
C SER A 111 6.40 -0.93 -10.77
N THR A 112 6.57 0.36 -11.03
CA THR A 112 7.63 1.14 -10.42
C THR A 112 7.44 1.26 -8.92
N PHE A 113 8.53 1.36 -8.17
CA PHE A 113 8.51 1.48 -6.73
C PHE A 113 9.26 2.73 -6.27
N GLN A 114 8.93 3.18 -5.06
CA GLN A 114 9.60 4.31 -4.43
C GLN A 114 10.66 3.78 -3.47
N LEU A 115 11.84 4.41 -3.52
CA LEU A 115 12.89 4.14 -2.54
C LEU A 115 12.62 4.90 -1.26
N THR A 116 12.79 4.22 -0.14
CA THR A 116 12.79 4.84 1.19
C THR A 116 14.16 5.40 1.52
N GLU A 117 15.22 4.67 1.14
CA GLU A 117 16.62 5.03 1.37
C GLU A 117 17.51 4.52 0.23
N GLY A 118 18.67 5.17 0.03
CA GLY A 118 19.65 4.75 -0.96
C GLY A 118 19.34 5.20 -2.39
N ARG A 119 19.76 4.41 -3.37
CA ARG A 119 19.53 4.62 -4.80
C ARG A 119 19.09 3.34 -5.49
N LEU A 120 18.52 3.45 -6.67
CA LEU A 120 18.23 2.29 -7.52
C LEU A 120 19.52 1.62 -8.00
N PRO A 121 19.51 0.30 -8.22
CA PRO A 121 20.62 -0.42 -8.83
C PRO A 121 20.94 0.15 -10.21
N GLU A 122 22.22 0.43 -10.44
CA GLU A 122 22.76 0.95 -11.72
C GLU A 122 23.82 0.04 -12.32
N ALA A 123 24.49 -0.76 -11.49
CA ALA A 123 25.54 -1.68 -11.90
C ALA A 123 25.14 -3.13 -11.63
N ASP A 124 25.81 -4.04 -12.35
CA ASP A 124 25.66 -5.48 -12.13
C ASP A 124 26.05 -5.86 -10.70
N GLY A 125 25.28 -6.71 -10.08
CA GLY A 125 25.47 -7.14 -8.70
C GLY A 125 24.88 -6.20 -7.65
N GLU A 126 24.29 -5.10 -8.03
CA GLU A 126 23.53 -4.25 -7.11
C GLU A 126 22.05 -4.67 -7.04
N ILE A 127 21.51 -4.67 -5.84
CA ILE A 127 20.09 -4.98 -5.58
C ILE A 127 19.45 -3.92 -4.70
N ALA A 128 18.15 -3.74 -4.83
CA ALA A 128 17.32 -3.03 -3.86
C ALA A 128 16.50 -4.05 -3.07
N LEU A 129 16.50 -3.92 -1.76
CA LEU A 129 15.74 -4.78 -0.86
C LEU A 129 14.42 -4.12 -0.46
N ALA A 130 13.41 -4.93 -0.20
CA ALA A 130 12.17 -4.43 0.38
C ALA A 130 12.41 -3.88 1.80
N ASP A 131 11.65 -2.86 2.19
CA ASP A 131 11.83 -2.11 3.45
C ASP A 131 11.80 -2.98 4.72
N PHE A 132 11.11 -4.12 4.70
CA PHE A 132 11.09 -5.05 5.85
C PHE A 132 12.45 -5.72 6.14
N TRP A 133 13.44 -5.62 5.23
CA TRP A 133 14.80 -6.14 5.41
C TRP A 133 15.77 -5.12 6.03
N LYS A 134 15.37 -3.86 6.19
CA LYS A 134 16.22 -2.76 6.65
C LYS A 134 16.89 -3.00 8.02
N ASP A 135 16.23 -3.76 8.90
CA ASP A 135 16.76 -4.07 10.23
C ASP A 135 17.84 -5.17 10.19
N ARG A 136 17.95 -5.91 9.07
CA ARG A 136 18.90 -7.02 8.90
C ARG A 136 20.09 -6.65 8.03
N TYR A 137 19.88 -5.83 7.02
CA TYR A 137 20.89 -5.49 6.04
C TYR A 137 21.07 -3.97 5.94
N GLN A 138 22.32 -3.55 5.86
CA GLN A 138 22.66 -2.14 5.70
C GLN A 138 22.97 -1.81 4.25
N ILE A 139 22.76 -0.56 3.86
CA ILE A 139 23.13 -0.09 2.51
C ILE A 139 24.65 -0.25 2.31
N GLY A 140 25.02 -0.85 1.19
CA GLY A 140 26.42 -1.17 0.84
C GLY A 140 26.92 -2.51 1.38
N GLN A 141 26.12 -3.27 2.09
CA GLN A 141 26.44 -4.61 2.51
C GLN A 141 26.35 -5.59 1.33
N THR A 142 27.26 -6.57 1.29
CA THR A 142 27.21 -7.66 0.31
C THR A 142 26.39 -8.82 0.84
N ILE A 143 25.51 -9.34 0.01
CA ILE A 143 24.66 -10.51 0.31
C ILE A 143 24.96 -11.56 -0.76
N THR A 144 25.22 -12.80 -0.33
CA THR A 144 25.44 -13.93 -1.24
C THR A 144 24.17 -14.77 -1.33
N PHE A 145 23.81 -15.11 -2.55
CA PHE A 145 22.66 -15.95 -2.84
C PHE A 145 23.12 -17.27 -3.47
N SER A 146 22.42 -18.36 -3.11
CA SER A 146 22.52 -19.66 -3.77
C SER A 146 21.21 -19.99 -4.49
N LYS A 147 21.33 -20.78 -5.55
CA LYS A 147 20.18 -21.27 -6.34
C LYS A 147 19.77 -22.67 -5.90
#